data_00412019f52aa0b1eb65757741f570fc
#
_entry.id   00412019f52aa0b1eb65757741f570fc
#
_cell.length_a   1.000
_cell.length_b   1.000
_cell.length_c   1.000
_cell.angle_alpha   90.00
_cell.angle_beta   90.00
_cell.angle_gamma   90.00
#
_symmetry.space_group_name_H-M   'P 1'
#
loop_
_entity.id
_entity.type
_entity.pdbx_description
1 polymer ?
#
loop_
_entity_poly.entity_id
_entity_poly.type
_entity_poly.pdbx_seq_one_letter_code
_entity_poly.pdbx_strand_id
1 'polypeptide(L)'
;MPVQSVAELSAQLPVELPVELPAQFAHLRRFALDGALLLFDRDTGLNVLCEGEETAHLKQTAPRMVQFAITNSCNLACTFCSRDIKSNSDWTIDEAFTLLAELSHYGLLEVAFGGGEPWTFPGFAELVCRLYDETSLAVNFTTNGLALTTEDLAAIKGKYGQLRLSLYDDNDWRNMVAMLAREKARFGVNYLVTPERLKTLETTILELCELGCRDILLLSYNGYDQDMHLSKEETSALSGTIKLMAAALKGRCQIKLGVCWGEQMQSVPRLFNKADCGAGREFLVITSDKKIQPCSFHQVALPVQTAADVMNIYNKRRSELESAALMPGCSRENHADHWARAKREEEEEEEEEEEEKEEESVTAREDGKEAIAIQRPGGQA
;
A
#
# COMPACT_ATOMS: atom_id res chain seq x y z
N MET A 1 -34.07 1.97 -10.30
CA MET A 1 -33.29 1.39 -11.40
C MET A 1 -33.13 -0.09 -11.10
N PRO A 2 -33.29 -1.00 -12.06
CA PRO A 2 -33.15 -2.43 -11.77
C PRO A 2 -31.73 -2.74 -11.32
N VAL A 3 -31.61 -3.48 -10.24
CA VAL A 3 -30.36 -4.03 -9.72
C VAL A 3 -29.85 -5.00 -10.77
N GLN A 4 -28.69 -4.74 -11.36
CA GLN A 4 -28.02 -5.70 -12.26
C GLN A 4 -27.73 -6.97 -11.49
N SER A 5 -28.05 -8.10 -12.08
CA SER A 5 -27.86 -9.40 -11.43
C SER A 5 -26.37 -9.70 -11.27
N VAL A 6 -26.02 -10.45 -10.22
CA VAL A 6 -24.65 -10.91 -9.92
C VAL A 6 -24.00 -11.60 -11.14
N ALA A 7 -24.81 -12.20 -12.03
CA ALA A 7 -24.35 -12.83 -13.28
C ALA A 7 -23.87 -11.81 -14.34
N GLU A 8 -24.44 -10.59 -14.36
CA GLU A 8 -24.01 -9.53 -15.29
C GLU A 8 -22.72 -8.81 -14.83
N LEU A 9 -22.46 -8.77 -13.51
CA LEU A 9 -21.22 -8.27 -12.92
C LEU A 9 -20.05 -9.24 -13.13
N SER A 10 -20.30 -10.55 -13.20
CA SER A 10 -19.25 -11.56 -13.44
C SER A 10 -18.70 -11.56 -14.86
N ALA A 11 -19.34 -10.87 -15.81
CA ALA A 11 -18.91 -10.76 -17.20
C ALA A 11 -17.80 -9.70 -17.43
N GLN A 12 -17.38 -8.96 -16.40
CA GLN A 12 -16.30 -7.96 -16.49
C GLN A 12 -14.98 -8.42 -15.84
N LEU A 13 -14.79 -9.71 -15.61
CA LEU A 13 -13.54 -10.31 -15.14
C LEU A 13 -13.13 -11.46 -16.07
N PRO A 14 -11.88 -11.68 -16.31
CA PRO A 14 -10.65 -10.94 -16.10
C PRO A 14 -10.05 -10.48 -17.45
N VAL A 15 -9.13 -9.53 -17.43
CA VAL A 15 -8.21 -9.28 -18.55
C VAL A 15 -7.67 -10.65 -18.99
N GLU A 16 -8.09 -11.16 -20.15
CA GLU A 16 -7.48 -12.33 -20.77
C GLU A 16 -6.04 -11.93 -21.08
N LEU A 17 -5.16 -12.33 -20.18
CA LEU A 17 -3.73 -12.11 -20.38
C LEU A 17 -3.28 -13.12 -21.43
N PRO A 18 -2.67 -12.68 -22.53
CA PRO A 18 -2.19 -13.56 -23.59
C PRO A 18 -1.00 -14.43 -23.17
N VAL A 19 -0.63 -14.43 -21.90
CA VAL A 19 0.49 -15.19 -21.36
C VAL A 19 -0.03 -16.51 -20.80
N GLU A 20 0.33 -17.63 -21.44
CA GLU A 20 0.16 -18.96 -20.85
C GLU A 20 1.11 -19.10 -19.66
N LEU A 21 0.55 -19.04 -18.44
CA LEU A 21 1.33 -19.32 -17.25
C LEU A 21 1.67 -20.81 -17.17
N PRO A 22 2.89 -21.17 -16.71
CA PRO A 22 3.20 -22.54 -16.36
C PRO A 22 2.14 -23.12 -15.43
N ALA A 23 1.76 -24.39 -15.62
CA ALA A 23 0.67 -25.05 -14.89
C ALA A 23 0.76 -24.91 -13.36
N GLN A 24 1.97 -24.84 -12.83
CA GLN A 24 2.23 -24.64 -11.40
C GLN A 24 1.73 -23.28 -10.85
N PHE A 25 1.52 -22.28 -11.70
CA PHE A 25 1.01 -20.96 -11.33
C PHE A 25 -0.46 -20.74 -11.73
N ALA A 26 -1.10 -21.73 -12.34
CA ALA A 26 -2.48 -21.61 -12.83
C ALA A 26 -3.50 -21.33 -11.71
N HIS A 27 -3.21 -21.73 -10.46
CA HIS A 27 -4.04 -21.52 -9.29
C HIS A 27 -3.92 -20.10 -8.70
N LEU A 28 -2.88 -19.32 -9.09
CA LEU A 28 -2.65 -17.99 -8.56
C LEU A 28 -3.64 -16.98 -9.15
N ARG A 29 -4.12 -16.07 -8.32
CA ARG A 29 -4.91 -14.92 -8.79
C ARG A 29 -4.01 -13.98 -9.57
N ARG A 30 -4.56 -13.46 -10.68
CA ARG A 30 -3.87 -12.50 -11.54
C ARG A 30 -4.38 -11.10 -11.24
N PHE A 31 -3.46 -10.15 -11.09
CA PHE A 31 -3.80 -8.76 -10.85
C PHE A 31 -2.93 -7.86 -11.73
N ALA A 32 -3.58 -7.05 -12.56
CA ALA A 32 -2.88 -6.09 -13.41
C ALA A 32 -2.40 -4.90 -12.58
N LEU A 33 -1.11 -4.60 -12.69
CA LEU A 33 -0.49 -3.36 -12.25
C LEU A 33 -0.20 -2.47 -13.46
N ASP A 34 0.21 -1.22 -13.24
CA ASP A 34 0.64 -0.36 -14.34
C ASP A 34 1.97 -0.87 -14.91
N GLY A 35 1.89 -1.55 -16.06
CA GLY A 35 3.05 -2.15 -16.77
C GLY A 35 3.53 -3.50 -16.22
N ALA A 36 2.83 -4.12 -15.26
CA ALA A 36 3.24 -5.38 -14.67
C ALA A 36 2.04 -6.29 -14.36
N LEU A 37 2.30 -7.59 -14.18
CA LEU A 37 1.36 -8.58 -13.70
C LEU A 37 1.78 -9.10 -12.34
N LEU A 38 0.90 -9.01 -11.35
CA LEU A 38 1.07 -9.65 -10.06
C LEU A 38 0.30 -10.97 -10.02
N LEU A 39 1.00 -12.05 -9.66
CA LEU A 39 0.39 -13.33 -9.31
C LEU A 39 0.35 -13.45 -7.79
N PHE A 40 -0.82 -13.79 -7.26
CA PHE A 40 -1.07 -13.75 -5.82
C PHE A 40 -1.75 -15.02 -5.32
N ASP A 41 -1.28 -15.52 -4.19
CA ASP A 41 -1.90 -16.62 -3.45
C ASP A 41 -2.32 -16.16 -2.06
N ARG A 42 -3.62 -16.18 -1.78
CA ARG A 42 -4.17 -15.73 -0.50
C ARG A 42 -3.79 -16.63 0.68
N ASP A 43 -3.57 -17.93 0.40
CA ASP A 43 -3.34 -18.91 1.46
C ASP A 43 -1.89 -18.93 1.94
N THR A 44 -0.95 -18.69 1.03
CA THR A 44 0.48 -18.61 1.36
C THR A 44 0.99 -17.16 1.47
N GLY A 45 0.28 -16.18 0.87
CA GLY A 45 0.73 -14.80 0.71
C GLY A 45 1.87 -14.67 -0.29
N LEU A 46 2.02 -15.66 -1.17
CA LEU A 46 2.98 -15.59 -2.26
C LEU A 46 2.60 -14.47 -3.20
N ASN A 47 3.57 -13.62 -3.52
CA ASN A 47 3.50 -12.62 -4.56
C ASN A 47 4.61 -12.87 -5.57
N VAL A 48 4.24 -13.00 -6.85
CA VAL A 48 5.19 -13.10 -7.96
C VAL A 48 4.91 -11.93 -8.91
N LEU A 49 5.90 -11.06 -9.08
CA LEU A 49 5.82 -9.93 -10.00
C LEU A 49 6.41 -10.36 -11.34
N CYS A 50 5.64 -10.16 -12.42
CA CYS A 50 6.06 -10.39 -13.79
C CYS A 50 6.08 -9.03 -14.51
N GLU A 51 7.25 -8.62 -14.99
CA GLU A 51 7.48 -7.38 -15.74
C GLU A 51 8.17 -7.72 -17.05
N GLY A 52 7.72 -7.11 -18.15
CA GLY A 52 8.27 -7.34 -19.49
C GLY A 52 7.44 -6.66 -20.57
N GLU A 53 7.83 -6.83 -21.83
CA GLU A 53 7.11 -6.27 -22.96
C GLU A 53 5.65 -6.76 -23.01
N GLU A 54 5.41 -8.01 -22.65
CA GLU A 54 4.09 -8.63 -22.63
C GLU A 54 3.15 -8.02 -21.59
N THR A 55 3.69 -7.42 -20.53
CA THR A 55 2.89 -6.80 -19.45
C THR A 55 2.81 -5.29 -19.55
N ALA A 56 3.60 -4.65 -20.41
CA ALA A 56 3.73 -3.20 -20.51
C ALA A 56 2.40 -2.48 -20.79
N HIS A 57 1.45 -3.14 -21.45
CA HIS A 57 0.13 -2.60 -21.77
C HIS A 57 -0.86 -2.68 -20.60
N LEU A 58 -0.56 -3.42 -19.54
CA LEU A 58 -1.47 -3.60 -18.42
C LEU A 58 -1.66 -2.30 -17.64
N LYS A 59 -2.88 -2.10 -17.15
CA LYS A 59 -3.25 -0.97 -16.32
C LYS A 59 -3.97 -1.44 -15.07
N GLN A 60 -3.64 -0.84 -13.95
CA GLN A 60 -4.31 -1.09 -12.69
C GLN A 60 -5.68 -0.40 -12.67
N THR A 61 -6.75 -1.18 -12.49
CA THR A 61 -8.14 -0.70 -12.52
C THR A 61 -8.80 -0.71 -11.15
N ALA A 62 -8.19 -1.31 -10.15
CA ALA A 62 -8.68 -1.38 -8.78
C ALA A 62 -7.51 -1.28 -7.78
N PRO A 63 -7.73 -0.87 -6.52
CA PRO A 63 -6.72 -1.00 -5.50
C PRO A 63 -6.40 -2.48 -5.25
N ARG A 64 -5.13 -2.80 -5.04
CA ARG A 64 -4.72 -4.17 -4.72
C ARG A 64 -5.17 -4.57 -3.31
N MET A 65 -5.11 -3.64 -2.37
CA MET A 65 -5.43 -3.85 -0.97
C MET A 65 -6.27 -2.70 -0.41
N VAL A 66 -7.14 -3.03 0.54
CA VAL A 66 -7.82 -2.05 1.39
C VAL A 66 -7.38 -2.26 2.84
N GLN A 67 -6.90 -1.20 3.48
CA GLN A 67 -6.77 -1.14 4.93
C GLN A 67 -8.13 -0.71 5.48
N PHE A 68 -8.76 -1.55 6.29
CA PHE A 68 -10.10 -1.30 6.80
C PHE A 68 -10.06 -1.03 8.31
N ALA A 69 -10.30 0.22 8.70
CA ALA A 69 -10.48 0.57 10.10
C ALA A 69 -11.90 0.20 10.53
N ILE A 70 -12.12 -1.07 10.90
CA ILE A 70 -13.47 -1.58 11.25
C ILE A 70 -14.04 -0.88 12.48
N THR A 71 -13.19 -0.40 13.36
CA THR A 71 -13.56 0.39 14.56
C THR A 71 -12.44 1.36 14.90
N ASN A 72 -12.76 2.45 15.62
CA ASN A 72 -11.77 3.27 16.31
C ASN A 72 -11.65 2.93 17.80
N SER A 73 -12.61 2.16 18.35
CA SER A 73 -12.53 1.69 19.72
C SER A 73 -11.27 0.84 19.93
N CYS A 74 -10.55 1.10 21.02
CA CYS A 74 -9.33 0.37 21.37
C CYS A 74 -9.22 0.23 22.88
N ASN A 75 -8.66 -0.89 23.31
CA ASN A 75 -8.34 -1.19 24.70
C ASN A 75 -6.95 -0.69 25.13
N LEU A 76 -6.24 0.03 24.24
CA LEU A 76 -5.00 0.77 24.51
C LEU A 76 -5.16 2.25 24.13
N ALA A 77 -4.32 3.10 24.71
CA ALA A 77 -4.24 4.54 24.43
C ALA A 77 -2.79 4.94 24.10
N CYS A 78 -2.23 4.36 23.03
CA CYS A 78 -0.86 4.63 22.63
C CYS A 78 -0.67 6.11 22.26
N THR A 79 0.38 6.75 22.79
CA THR A 79 0.65 8.19 22.60
C THR A 79 0.92 8.59 21.15
N PHE A 80 1.42 7.65 20.35
CA PHE A 80 1.70 7.82 18.93
C PHE A 80 0.52 7.44 18.01
N CYS A 81 -0.64 7.06 18.58
CA CYS A 81 -1.79 6.64 17.79
C CYS A 81 -2.45 7.82 17.08
N SER A 82 -2.62 7.69 15.75
CA SER A 82 -3.31 8.71 14.93
C SER A 82 -4.84 8.62 14.99
N ARG A 83 -5.41 7.66 15.73
CA ARG A 83 -6.85 7.39 15.76
C ARG A 83 -7.54 8.07 16.93
N ASP A 84 -8.76 8.53 16.69
CA ASP A 84 -9.67 8.93 17.77
C ASP A 84 -10.33 7.69 18.38
N ILE A 85 -9.66 7.12 19.37
CA ILE A 85 -10.11 5.89 20.07
C ILE A 85 -11.43 6.03 20.82
N LYS A 86 -11.99 7.23 20.91
CA LYS A 86 -13.27 7.50 21.59
C LYS A 86 -14.46 7.39 20.64
N SER A 87 -14.22 7.45 19.33
CA SER A 87 -15.29 7.33 18.34
C SER A 87 -15.66 5.86 18.11
N ASN A 88 -16.95 5.61 17.92
CA ASN A 88 -17.45 4.29 17.57
C ASN A 88 -17.32 4.02 16.07
N SER A 89 -17.61 2.78 15.66
CA SER A 89 -17.75 2.43 14.27
C SER A 89 -19.16 2.73 13.76
N ASP A 90 -19.26 3.21 12.52
CA ASP A 90 -20.54 3.33 11.78
C ASP A 90 -20.83 2.07 10.95
N TRP A 91 -19.97 1.06 11.00
CA TRP A 91 -20.13 -0.21 10.30
C TRP A 91 -20.89 -1.23 11.12
N THR A 92 -21.75 -1.99 10.44
CA THR A 92 -22.21 -3.31 10.88
C THR A 92 -21.39 -4.40 10.18
N ILE A 93 -21.45 -5.64 10.68
CA ILE A 93 -20.79 -6.79 10.04
C ILE A 93 -21.31 -6.96 8.60
N ASP A 94 -22.61 -6.89 8.40
CA ASP A 94 -23.25 -7.12 7.10
C ASP A 94 -22.88 -6.03 6.09
N GLU A 95 -22.82 -4.76 6.50
CA GLU A 95 -22.37 -3.68 5.61
C GLU A 95 -20.89 -3.82 5.24
N ALA A 96 -20.01 -4.12 6.22
CA ALA A 96 -18.59 -4.34 5.98
C ALA A 96 -18.37 -5.55 5.06
N PHE A 97 -19.08 -6.65 5.30
CA PHE A 97 -19.05 -7.83 4.45
C PHE A 97 -19.50 -7.52 3.04
N THR A 98 -20.66 -6.88 2.87
CA THR A 98 -21.22 -6.55 1.55
C THR A 98 -20.27 -5.68 0.74
N LEU A 99 -19.74 -4.62 1.35
CA LEU A 99 -18.78 -3.73 0.70
C LEU A 99 -17.53 -4.49 0.20
N LEU A 100 -16.93 -5.31 1.08
CA LEU A 100 -15.71 -6.03 0.76
C LEU A 100 -15.95 -7.18 -0.23
N ALA A 101 -17.08 -7.86 -0.15
CA ALA A 101 -17.47 -8.88 -1.11
C ALA A 101 -17.65 -8.28 -2.51
N GLU A 102 -18.31 -7.13 -2.63
CA GLU A 102 -18.45 -6.41 -3.89
C GLU A 102 -17.06 -5.92 -4.41
N LEU A 103 -16.20 -5.36 -3.55
CA LEU A 103 -14.85 -4.94 -3.94
C LEU A 103 -14.00 -6.12 -4.42
N SER A 104 -14.20 -7.31 -3.86
CA SER A 104 -13.56 -8.55 -4.35
C SER A 104 -13.92 -8.83 -5.82
N HIS A 105 -15.16 -8.56 -6.24
CA HIS A 105 -15.58 -8.69 -7.64
C HIS A 105 -14.95 -7.62 -8.56
N TYR A 106 -14.65 -6.43 -8.03
CA TYR A 106 -13.88 -5.42 -8.76
C TYR A 106 -12.38 -5.72 -8.86
N GLY A 107 -11.91 -6.81 -8.25
CA GLY A 107 -10.52 -7.25 -8.35
C GLY A 107 -9.67 -7.02 -7.09
N LEU A 108 -10.22 -6.47 -6.01
CA LEU A 108 -9.50 -6.37 -4.74
C LEU A 108 -8.92 -7.72 -4.33
N LEU A 109 -7.64 -7.78 -3.98
CA LEU A 109 -6.97 -9.02 -3.56
C LEU A 109 -7.00 -9.23 -2.06
N GLU A 110 -6.82 -8.13 -1.29
CA GLU A 110 -6.55 -8.20 0.14
C GLU A 110 -7.36 -7.16 0.92
N VAL A 111 -7.83 -7.54 2.08
CA VAL A 111 -8.25 -6.62 3.13
C VAL A 111 -7.33 -6.78 4.33
N ALA A 112 -6.88 -5.65 4.90
CA ALA A 112 -6.10 -5.60 6.12
C ALA A 112 -6.88 -4.82 7.18
N PHE A 113 -7.55 -5.53 8.09
CA PHE A 113 -8.28 -4.90 9.18
C PHE A 113 -7.35 -4.29 10.23
N GLY A 114 -7.75 -3.13 10.69
CA GLY A 114 -7.10 -2.36 11.74
C GLY A 114 -8.06 -1.31 12.27
N GLY A 115 -7.54 -0.13 12.59
CA GLY A 115 -8.30 0.99 13.15
C GLY A 115 -7.91 1.20 14.59
N GLY A 116 -8.87 1.00 15.57
CA GLY A 116 -8.60 0.73 16.95
C GLY A 116 -8.12 -0.71 17.11
N GLU A 117 -8.75 -1.47 18.01
CA GLU A 117 -8.47 -2.91 18.11
C GLU A 117 -9.61 -3.71 17.47
N PRO A 118 -9.37 -4.43 16.36
CA PRO A 118 -10.43 -5.16 15.66
C PRO A 118 -11.15 -6.18 16.53
N TRP A 119 -10.45 -6.81 17.48
CA TRP A 119 -11.03 -7.80 18.38
C TRP A 119 -11.97 -7.20 19.44
N THR A 120 -12.07 -5.87 19.53
CA THR A 120 -13.13 -5.21 20.34
C THR A 120 -14.42 -5.00 19.54
N PHE A 121 -14.38 -5.21 18.21
CA PHE A 121 -15.56 -5.08 17.35
C PHE A 121 -16.43 -6.34 17.44
N PRO A 122 -17.71 -6.22 17.85
CA PRO A 122 -18.58 -7.38 18.02
C PRO A 122 -18.75 -8.18 16.72
N GLY A 123 -18.49 -9.50 16.75
CA GLY A 123 -18.63 -10.37 15.60
C GLY A 123 -17.45 -10.35 14.61
N PHE A 124 -16.31 -9.78 14.98
CA PHE A 124 -15.14 -9.71 14.09
C PHE A 124 -14.69 -11.08 13.57
N ALA A 125 -14.67 -12.11 14.43
CA ALA A 125 -14.34 -13.48 14.02
C ALA A 125 -15.32 -14.02 12.95
N GLU A 126 -16.61 -13.72 13.06
CA GLU A 126 -17.62 -14.07 12.06
C GLU A 126 -17.33 -13.37 10.74
N LEU A 127 -17.03 -12.07 10.75
CA LEU A 127 -16.69 -11.30 9.56
C LEU A 127 -15.47 -11.90 8.83
N VAL A 128 -14.41 -12.25 9.57
CA VAL A 128 -13.22 -12.90 9.03
C VAL A 128 -13.58 -14.21 8.33
N CYS A 129 -14.36 -15.07 9.01
CA CYS A 129 -14.79 -16.35 8.45
C CYS A 129 -15.64 -16.19 7.18
N ARG A 130 -16.64 -15.31 7.21
CA ARG A 130 -17.53 -15.06 6.06
C ARG A 130 -16.75 -14.54 4.85
N LEU A 131 -15.87 -13.56 5.05
CA LEU A 131 -15.05 -13.03 3.97
C LEU A 131 -14.15 -14.09 3.35
N TYR A 132 -13.54 -14.94 4.16
CA TYR A 132 -12.70 -16.01 3.66
C TYR A 132 -13.50 -17.09 2.90
N ASP A 133 -14.65 -17.49 3.44
CA ASP A 133 -15.46 -18.58 2.89
C ASP A 133 -16.23 -18.16 1.63
N GLU A 134 -16.72 -16.90 1.58
CA GLU A 134 -17.63 -16.42 0.56
C GLU A 134 -16.99 -15.51 -0.49
N THR A 135 -15.70 -15.14 -0.31
CA THR A 135 -14.97 -14.31 -1.26
C THR A 135 -13.60 -14.91 -1.61
N SER A 136 -12.92 -14.30 -2.56
CA SER A 136 -11.53 -14.65 -2.90
C SER A 136 -10.49 -13.78 -2.19
N LEU A 137 -10.90 -12.96 -1.22
CA LEU A 137 -9.99 -12.05 -0.50
C LEU A 137 -9.02 -12.81 0.40
N ALA A 138 -7.79 -12.31 0.47
CA ALA A 138 -6.94 -12.57 1.62
C ALA A 138 -7.37 -11.65 2.76
N VAL A 139 -7.76 -12.23 3.88
CA VAL A 139 -8.22 -11.48 5.05
C VAL A 139 -7.08 -11.38 6.05
N ASN A 140 -6.50 -10.20 6.18
CA ASN A 140 -5.41 -9.90 7.09
C ASN A 140 -5.91 -8.99 8.21
N PHE A 141 -5.25 -9.00 9.36
CA PHE A 141 -5.57 -8.06 10.44
C PHE A 141 -4.37 -7.77 11.34
N THR A 142 -4.39 -6.57 11.92
CA THR A 142 -3.43 -6.12 12.93
C THR A 142 -4.13 -6.03 14.28
N THR A 143 -3.50 -6.53 15.32
CA THR A 143 -4.02 -6.54 16.70
C THR A 143 -2.92 -6.16 17.70
N ASN A 144 -3.30 -5.57 18.81
CA ASN A 144 -2.42 -5.42 19.96
C ASN A 144 -2.35 -6.70 20.83
N GLY A 145 -3.20 -7.67 20.53
CA GLY A 145 -3.23 -9.00 21.16
C GLY A 145 -4.03 -9.10 22.46
N LEU A 146 -4.30 -8.00 23.16
CA LEU A 146 -4.91 -8.04 24.51
C LEU A 146 -6.34 -8.60 24.55
N ALA A 147 -7.08 -8.46 23.44
CA ALA A 147 -8.45 -8.97 23.33
C ALA A 147 -8.52 -10.33 22.59
N LEU A 148 -7.40 -10.78 22.02
CA LEU A 148 -7.33 -12.01 21.23
C LEU A 148 -7.14 -13.24 22.13
N THR A 149 -8.05 -14.20 22.03
CA THR A 149 -8.01 -15.43 22.81
C THR A 149 -7.61 -16.66 21.99
N THR A 150 -7.31 -17.78 22.63
CA THR A 150 -7.08 -19.07 21.95
C THR A 150 -8.34 -19.59 21.28
N GLU A 151 -9.51 -19.31 21.83
CA GLU A 151 -10.82 -19.63 21.29
C GLU A 151 -11.07 -18.86 19.98
N ASP A 152 -10.72 -17.56 19.94
CA ASP A 152 -10.80 -16.77 18.71
C ASP A 152 -9.89 -17.32 17.64
N LEU A 153 -8.64 -17.65 17.96
CA LEU A 153 -7.70 -18.27 17.03
C LEU A 153 -8.20 -19.59 16.48
N ALA A 154 -8.84 -20.39 17.35
CA ALA A 154 -9.44 -21.67 16.92
C ALA A 154 -10.63 -21.45 15.96
N ALA A 155 -11.47 -20.43 16.24
CA ALA A 155 -12.63 -20.10 15.41
C ALA A 155 -12.25 -19.67 13.98
N ILE A 156 -11.18 -18.89 13.83
CA ILE A 156 -10.71 -18.39 12.52
C ILE A 156 -9.63 -19.27 11.87
N LYS A 157 -9.30 -20.44 12.44
CA LYS A 157 -8.19 -21.26 11.99
C LYS A 157 -8.28 -21.62 10.52
N GLY A 158 -7.24 -21.23 9.77
CA GLY A 158 -7.17 -21.49 8.33
C GLY A 158 -8.06 -20.58 7.47
N LYS A 159 -8.69 -19.56 8.06
CA LYS A 159 -9.60 -18.63 7.39
C LYS A 159 -9.07 -17.18 7.32
N TYR A 160 -7.79 -17.00 7.54
CA TYR A 160 -7.15 -15.69 7.38
C TYR A 160 -5.80 -15.82 6.69
N GLY A 161 -5.35 -14.72 6.06
CA GLY A 161 -4.05 -14.63 5.42
C GLY A 161 -2.94 -14.47 6.43
N GLN A 162 -2.85 -13.32 7.09
CA GLN A 162 -1.83 -13.03 8.10
C GLN A 162 -2.39 -12.20 9.25
N LEU A 163 -2.07 -12.61 10.47
CA LEU A 163 -2.22 -11.80 11.68
C LEU A 163 -0.92 -11.01 11.90
N ARG A 164 -1.02 -9.73 12.22
CA ARG A 164 0.10 -8.91 12.67
C ARG A 164 -0.10 -8.46 14.09
N LEU A 165 0.80 -8.91 14.97
CA LEU A 165 0.85 -8.45 16.35
C LEU A 165 1.66 -7.15 16.43
N SER A 166 1.06 -6.08 16.93
CA SER A 166 1.80 -4.85 17.21
C SER A 166 2.55 -4.99 18.53
N LEU A 167 3.85 -4.73 18.52
CA LEU A 167 4.66 -4.71 19.74
C LEU A 167 4.58 -3.33 20.37
N TYR A 168 4.01 -3.30 21.57
CA TYR A 168 3.97 -2.12 22.43
C TYR A 168 4.57 -2.46 23.80
N ASP A 169 5.03 -1.44 24.51
CA ASP A 169 5.58 -1.65 25.85
C ASP A 169 4.46 -2.00 26.86
N ASP A 170 3.22 -1.58 26.56
CA ASP A 170 2.02 -1.80 27.39
C ASP A 170 1.29 -3.13 27.10
N ASN A 171 1.75 -3.93 26.13
CA ASN A 171 1.21 -5.26 25.92
C ASN A 171 2.25 -6.33 26.26
N ASP A 172 1.82 -7.43 26.84
CA ASP A 172 2.66 -8.59 27.14
C ASP A 172 2.95 -9.38 25.84
N TRP A 173 3.62 -8.73 24.87
CA TRP A 173 3.86 -9.28 23.56
C TRP A 173 4.65 -10.59 23.59
N ARG A 174 5.48 -10.82 24.61
CA ARG A 174 6.27 -12.07 24.74
C ARG A 174 5.36 -13.27 24.91
N ASN A 175 4.42 -13.19 25.82
CA ASN A 175 3.42 -14.24 26.04
C ASN A 175 2.49 -14.38 24.84
N MET A 176 2.12 -13.26 24.19
CA MET A 176 1.30 -13.30 22.97
C MET A 176 2.02 -13.99 21.81
N VAL A 177 3.30 -13.66 21.55
CA VAL A 177 4.11 -14.32 20.51
C VAL A 177 4.25 -15.82 20.80
N ALA A 178 4.53 -16.19 22.05
CA ALA A 178 4.63 -17.59 22.47
C ALA A 178 3.29 -18.34 22.28
N MET A 179 2.16 -17.70 22.61
CA MET A 179 0.82 -18.25 22.36
C MET A 179 0.58 -18.46 20.87
N LEU A 180 0.81 -17.43 20.03
CA LEU A 180 0.61 -17.52 18.58
C LEU A 180 1.48 -18.63 17.94
N ALA A 181 2.72 -18.75 18.40
CA ALA A 181 3.62 -19.81 17.94
C ALA A 181 3.14 -21.20 18.35
N ARG A 182 2.68 -21.37 19.61
CA ARG A 182 2.13 -22.63 20.13
C ARG A 182 0.89 -23.06 19.36
N GLU A 183 -0.03 -22.13 19.07
CA GLU A 183 -1.25 -22.39 18.31
C GLU A 183 -0.99 -22.56 16.80
N LYS A 184 0.26 -22.41 16.36
CA LYS A 184 0.67 -22.47 14.95
C LYS A 184 -0.09 -21.45 14.08
N ALA A 185 -0.37 -20.28 14.66
CA ALA A 185 -0.97 -19.18 13.95
C ALA A 185 -0.04 -18.69 12.83
N ARG A 186 -0.62 -18.26 11.73
CA ARG A 186 0.13 -17.54 10.68
C ARG A 186 0.26 -16.09 11.06
N PHE A 187 1.36 -15.73 11.68
CA PHE A 187 1.53 -14.38 12.22
C PHE A 187 2.87 -13.75 11.85
N GLY A 188 2.89 -12.45 11.94
CA GLY A 188 4.07 -11.59 11.94
C GLY A 188 3.93 -10.51 13.00
N VAL A 189 4.97 -9.73 13.17
CA VAL A 189 5.03 -8.66 14.16
C VAL A 189 5.22 -7.32 13.47
N ASN A 190 4.52 -6.29 13.95
CA ASN A 190 4.77 -4.90 13.61
C ASN A 190 5.61 -4.26 14.71
N TYR A 191 6.78 -3.74 14.35
CA TYR A 191 7.71 -3.05 15.24
C TYR A 191 7.87 -1.61 14.79
N LEU A 192 7.34 -0.66 15.57
CA LEU A 192 7.57 0.76 15.33
C LEU A 192 9.01 1.11 15.75
N VAL A 193 9.81 1.61 14.83
CA VAL A 193 11.19 2.03 15.08
C VAL A 193 11.20 3.50 15.47
N THR A 194 11.67 3.79 16.67
CA THR A 194 11.93 5.14 17.20
C THR A 194 13.38 5.20 17.71
N PRO A 195 13.95 6.37 18.00
CA PRO A 195 15.31 6.47 18.54
C PRO A 195 15.53 5.60 19.80
N GLU A 196 14.53 5.56 20.68
CA GLU A 196 14.59 4.73 21.91
C GLU A 196 14.56 3.24 21.58
N ARG A 197 13.62 2.82 20.73
CA ARG A 197 13.44 1.40 20.37
C ARG A 197 14.53 0.88 19.41
N LEU A 198 15.23 1.77 18.71
CA LEU A 198 16.37 1.40 17.88
C LEU A 198 17.50 0.80 18.74
N LYS A 199 17.67 1.26 19.98
CA LYS A 199 18.73 0.78 20.90
C LYS A 199 18.59 -0.71 21.26
N THR A 200 17.38 -1.23 21.24
CA THR A 200 17.05 -2.61 21.61
C THR A 200 16.62 -3.47 20.41
N LEU A 201 16.66 -2.92 19.19
CA LEU A 201 16.12 -3.57 18.00
C LEU A 201 16.70 -4.96 17.76
N GLU A 202 18.04 -5.09 17.79
CA GLU A 202 18.72 -6.37 17.51
C GLU A 202 18.33 -7.45 18.53
N THR A 203 18.37 -7.10 19.80
CA THR A 203 17.99 -8.03 20.89
C THR A 203 16.55 -8.44 20.80
N THR A 204 15.63 -7.50 20.48
CA THR A 204 14.20 -7.80 20.30
C THR A 204 13.98 -8.70 19.08
N ILE A 205 14.66 -8.46 17.95
CA ILE A 205 14.54 -9.33 16.77
C ILE A 205 15.00 -10.76 17.09
N LEU A 206 16.13 -10.93 17.80
CA LEU A 206 16.61 -12.24 18.19
C LEU A 206 15.63 -12.96 19.11
N GLU A 207 15.12 -12.27 20.13
CA GLU A 207 14.12 -12.80 21.06
C GLU A 207 12.83 -13.23 20.34
N LEU A 208 12.33 -12.40 19.40
CA LEU A 208 11.16 -12.73 18.58
C LEU A 208 11.38 -14.02 17.77
N CYS A 209 12.58 -14.17 17.18
CA CYS A 209 12.91 -15.37 16.42
C CYS A 209 13.00 -16.63 17.31
N GLU A 210 13.51 -16.51 18.54
CA GLU A 210 13.55 -17.59 19.53
C GLU A 210 12.16 -18.01 19.99
N LEU A 211 11.25 -17.04 20.19
CA LEU A 211 9.85 -17.28 20.53
C LEU A 211 9.03 -17.84 19.34
N GLY A 212 9.61 -17.94 18.15
CA GLY A 212 8.95 -18.57 17.01
C GLY A 212 8.40 -17.60 15.97
N CYS A 213 8.58 -16.29 16.11
CA CYS A 213 8.22 -15.33 15.07
C CYS A 213 9.10 -15.53 13.82
N ARG A 214 8.51 -15.44 12.63
CA ARG A 214 9.21 -15.62 11.34
C ARG A 214 9.06 -14.45 10.39
N ASP A 215 8.31 -13.41 10.76
CA ASP A 215 7.99 -12.27 9.92
C ASP A 215 7.91 -10.99 10.77
N ILE A 216 8.86 -10.08 10.59
CA ILE A 216 8.95 -8.83 11.34
C ILE A 216 8.86 -7.68 10.34
N LEU A 217 7.88 -6.79 10.54
CA LEU A 217 7.70 -5.57 9.77
C LEU A 217 8.15 -4.37 10.60
N LEU A 218 9.19 -3.71 10.15
CA LEU A 218 9.68 -2.48 10.74
C LEU A 218 8.90 -1.29 10.17
N LEU A 219 8.27 -0.53 11.06
CA LEU A 219 7.48 0.66 10.72
C LEU A 219 8.26 1.92 11.05
N SER A 220 8.19 2.94 10.19
CA SER A 220 8.62 4.30 10.52
C SER A 220 7.51 5.03 11.26
N TYR A 221 7.90 5.99 12.09
CA TYR A 221 6.95 6.90 12.70
C TYR A 221 6.49 7.95 11.68
N ASN A 222 5.19 8.27 11.72
CA ASN A 222 4.59 9.38 10.98
C ASN A 222 3.73 10.16 11.96
N GLY A 223 4.09 11.39 12.24
CA GLY A 223 3.43 12.21 13.25
C GLY A 223 4.23 13.45 13.63
N TYR A 224 3.69 14.25 14.54
CA TYR A 224 4.24 15.56 14.89
C TYR A 224 5.27 15.52 16.03
N ASP A 225 5.42 14.39 16.72
CA ASP A 225 6.39 14.24 17.80
C ASP A 225 7.80 14.04 17.20
N GLN A 226 8.63 15.09 17.30
CA GLN A 226 9.96 15.12 16.71
C GLN A 226 10.91 14.11 17.38
N ASP A 227 10.70 13.78 18.63
CA ASP A 227 11.54 12.83 19.39
C ASP A 227 11.32 11.37 18.94
N MET A 228 10.25 11.11 18.20
CA MET A 228 9.94 9.80 17.64
C MET A 228 10.53 9.57 16.23
N HIS A 229 11.01 10.61 15.56
CA HIS A 229 11.65 10.49 14.25
C HIS A 229 13.14 10.12 14.38
N LEU A 230 13.60 9.22 13.53
CA LEU A 230 15.04 8.92 13.42
C LEU A 230 15.78 10.08 12.74
N SER A 231 16.96 10.41 13.23
CA SER A 231 17.92 11.23 12.53
C SER A 231 18.44 10.53 11.25
N LYS A 232 19.13 11.26 10.38
CA LYS A 232 19.75 10.69 9.19
C LYS A 232 20.83 9.64 9.55
N GLU A 233 21.58 9.90 10.61
CA GLU A 233 22.61 9.01 11.13
C GLU A 233 22.02 7.72 11.69
N GLU A 234 20.93 7.81 12.46
CA GLU A 234 20.20 6.65 13.00
C GLU A 234 19.55 5.84 11.88
N THR A 235 18.98 6.49 10.86
CA THR A 235 18.42 5.82 9.67
C THR A 235 19.50 5.08 8.88
N SER A 236 20.68 5.67 8.74
CA SER A 236 21.83 5.02 8.11
C SER A 236 22.31 3.80 8.91
N ALA A 237 22.43 3.94 10.22
CA ALA A 237 22.80 2.84 11.13
C ALA A 237 21.78 1.70 11.06
N LEU A 238 20.48 2.03 11.11
CA LEU A 238 19.38 1.07 10.97
C LEU A 238 19.49 0.27 9.66
N SER A 239 19.79 0.93 8.54
CA SER A 239 19.98 0.27 7.25
C SER A 239 21.11 -0.77 7.30
N GLY A 240 22.22 -0.47 7.97
CA GLY A 240 23.33 -1.41 8.22
C GLY A 240 22.88 -2.59 9.07
N THR A 241 22.23 -2.32 10.20
CA THR A 241 21.69 -3.32 11.13
C THR A 241 20.73 -4.29 10.41
N ILE A 242 19.80 -3.77 9.62
CA ILE A 242 18.83 -4.61 8.87
C ILE A 242 19.56 -5.58 7.94
N LYS A 243 20.57 -5.11 7.20
CA LYS A 243 21.34 -5.97 6.28
C LYS A 243 22.07 -7.10 7.02
N LEU A 244 22.73 -6.77 8.14
CA LEU A 244 23.42 -7.74 8.97
C LEU A 244 22.46 -8.78 9.55
N MET A 245 21.33 -8.31 10.13
CA MET A 245 20.32 -9.18 10.73
C MET A 245 19.63 -10.05 9.68
N ALA A 246 19.28 -9.51 8.51
CA ALA A 246 18.68 -10.27 7.42
C ALA A 246 19.62 -11.38 6.92
N ALA A 247 20.95 -11.12 6.86
CA ALA A 247 21.93 -12.13 6.51
C ALA A 247 22.10 -13.21 7.61
N ALA A 248 22.17 -12.80 8.88
CA ALA A 248 22.31 -13.70 10.02
C ALA A 248 21.09 -14.59 10.24
N LEU A 249 19.88 -14.08 9.94
CA LEU A 249 18.60 -14.78 10.14
C LEU A 249 18.05 -15.41 8.86
N LYS A 250 18.84 -15.49 7.79
CA LYS A 250 18.42 -16.04 6.50
C LYS A 250 17.77 -17.43 6.66
N GLY A 251 16.53 -17.55 6.18
CA GLY A 251 15.75 -18.78 6.29
C GLY A 251 15.10 -19.03 7.66
N ARG A 252 15.41 -18.21 8.67
CA ARG A 252 14.81 -18.32 10.01
C ARG A 252 13.73 -17.25 10.25
N CYS A 253 13.99 -16.02 9.85
CA CYS A 253 13.09 -14.90 10.01
C CYS A 253 13.24 -13.92 8.84
N GLN A 254 12.15 -13.33 8.39
CA GLN A 254 12.13 -12.27 7.39
C GLN A 254 11.99 -10.92 8.09
N ILE A 255 12.84 -9.97 7.74
CA ILE A 255 12.72 -8.57 8.16
C ILE A 255 12.23 -7.78 6.95
N LYS A 256 11.09 -7.14 7.11
CA LYS A 256 10.41 -6.34 6.09
C LYS A 256 10.34 -4.88 6.51
N LEU A 257 10.23 -3.99 5.55
CA LEU A 257 10.05 -2.56 5.78
C LEU A 257 8.63 -2.13 5.43
N GLY A 258 8.05 -1.28 6.27
CA GLY A 258 6.82 -0.56 5.96
C GLY A 258 7.02 0.39 4.77
N VAL A 259 5.95 0.65 4.02
CA VAL A 259 6.01 1.48 2.80
C VAL A 259 6.40 2.94 3.10
N CYS A 260 6.13 3.42 4.31
CA CYS A 260 6.45 4.81 4.71
C CYS A 260 7.95 5.10 4.85
N TRP A 261 8.83 4.08 4.86
CA TRP A 261 10.26 4.33 4.79
C TRP A 261 10.69 5.00 3.48
N GLY A 262 9.89 4.88 2.41
CA GLY A 262 10.15 5.55 1.14
C GLY A 262 11.59 5.35 0.66
N GLU A 263 12.23 6.41 0.23
CA GLU A 263 13.61 6.43 -0.27
C GLU A 263 14.67 6.30 0.83
N GLN A 264 14.32 6.54 2.08
CA GLN A 264 15.27 6.47 3.20
C GLN A 264 15.97 5.11 3.34
N MET A 265 15.35 4.04 2.82
CA MET A 265 15.82 2.66 2.89
C MET A 265 16.07 2.02 1.52
N GLN A 266 16.49 2.76 0.52
CA GLN A 266 16.71 2.27 -0.86
C GLN A 266 17.71 1.12 -0.94
N SER A 267 18.67 1.07 -0.03
CA SER A 267 19.68 0.03 0.00
C SER A 267 19.20 -1.32 0.55
N VAL A 268 17.95 -1.40 1.02
CA VAL A 268 17.31 -2.63 1.50
C VAL A 268 16.45 -3.21 0.38
N PRO A 269 16.60 -4.49 0.01
CA PRO A 269 15.78 -5.11 -1.07
C PRO A 269 14.29 -5.01 -0.80
N ARG A 270 13.51 -4.70 -1.85
CA ARG A 270 12.05 -4.61 -1.82
C ARG A 270 11.45 -5.42 -2.95
N LEU A 271 10.21 -5.89 -2.78
CA LEU A 271 9.47 -6.57 -3.84
C LEU A 271 9.21 -5.64 -5.03
N PHE A 272 8.79 -4.42 -4.74
CA PHE A 272 8.57 -3.38 -5.75
C PHE A 272 9.69 -2.35 -5.64
N ASN A 273 10.44 -2.18 -6.71
CA ASN A 273 11.56 -1.22 -6.76
C ASN A 273 11.07 0.21 -7.01
N LYS A 274 9.96 0.59 -6.37
CA LYS A 274 9.37 1.93 -6.45
C LYS A 274 9.65 2.68 -5.15
N ALA A 275 10.14 3.89 -5.27
CA ALA A 275 10.33 4.79 -4.14
C ALA A 275 8.99 5.25 -3.53
N ASP A 276 7.93 5.28 -4.35
CA ASP A 276 6.58 5.65 -3.94
C ASP A 276 5.94 4.61 -3.01
N CYS A 277 5.26 5.08 -1.97
CA CYS A 277 4.58 4.24 -1.00
C CYS A 277 3.35 3.52 -1.56
N GLY A 278 2.81 3.93 -2.71
CA GLY A 278 1.64 3.34 -3.35
C GLY A 278 0.29 3.74 -2.74
N ALA A 279 0.26 4.65 -1.76
CA ALA A 279 -1.01 5.14 -1.19
C ALA A 279 -1.89 5.78 -2.26
N GLY A 280 -3.18 5.51 -2.24
CA GLY A 280 -4.13 6.02 -3.23
C GLY A 280 -4.16 5.23 -4.54
N ARG A 281 -3.13 4.43 -4.82
CA ARG A 281 -3.03 3.58 -6.02
C ARG A 281 -3.00 2.10 -5.67
N GLU A 282 -1.95 1.65 -4.96
CA GLU A 282 -1.82 0.24 -4.58
C GLU A 282 -2.78 -0.13 -3.46
N PHE A 283 -3.00 0.81 -2.54
CA PHE A 283 -3.92 0.61 -1.44
C PHE A 283 -4.70 1.88 -1.10
N LEU A 284 -5.83 1.66 -0.43
CA LEU A 284 -6.71 2.68 0.13
C LEU A 284 -7.02 2.34 1.59
N VAL A 285 -7.43 3.34 2.34
CA VAL A 285 -7.97 3.16 3.70
C VAL A 285 -9.46 3.41 3.69
N ILE A 286 -10.23 2.50 4.27
CA ILE A 286 -11.64 2.71 4.61
C ILE A 286 -11.71 2.94 6.12
N THR A 287 -12.31 4.06 6.51
CA THR A 287 -12.37 4.49 7.92
C THR A 287 -13.61 3.94 8.61
N SER A 288 -13.61 3.96 9.94
CA SER A 288 -14.74 3.53 10.77
C SER A 288 -15.98 4.41 10.62
N ASP A 289 -15.83 5.65 10.14
CA ASP A 289 -16.90 6.61 9.83
C ASP A 289 -17.26 6.66 8.34
N LYS A 290 -17.09 5.54 7.62
CA LYS A 290 -17.49 5.33 6.22
C LYS A 290 -16.91 6.35 5.24
N LYS A 291 -15.59 6.59 5.34
CA LYS A 291 -14.84 7.41 4.39
C LYS A 291 -13.71 6.62 3.77
N ILE A 292 -13.27 7.06 2.60
CA ILE A 292 -12.07 6.57 1.93
C ILE A 292 -10.96 7.61 2.03
N GLN A 293 -9.76 7.15 2.32
CA GLN A 293 -8.54 7.94 2.39
C GLN A 293 -7.43 7.24 1.60
N PRO A 294 -6.44 7.98 1.06
CA PRO A 294 -5.25 7.38 0.46
C PRO A 294 -4.45 6.54 1.46
N CYS A 295 -4.23 7.07 2.66
CA CYS A 295 -3.59 6.39 3.78
C CYS A 295 -4.13 6.91 5.12
N SER A 296 -3.76 6.27 6.22
CA SER A 296 -4.23 6.63 7.57
C SER A 296 -3.78 8.01 8.07
N PHE A 297 -2.80 8.63 7.40
CA PHE A 297 -2.22 9.92 7.76
C PHE A 297 -2.66 11.04 6.82
N HIS A 298 -3.49 10.74 5.81
CA HIS A 298 -3.88 11.69 4.79
C HIS A 298 -5.09 12.52 5.20
N GLN A 299 -5.11 13.81 4.80
CA GLN A 299 -6.20 14.75 5.12
C GLN A 299 -7.42 14.57 4.23
N VAL A 300 -7.23 14.06 3.00
CA VAL A 300 -8.37 13.75 2.10
C VAL A 300 -9.15 12.59 2.68
N ALA A 301 -10.43 12.83 2.92
CA ALA A 301 -11.38 11.82 3.40
C ALA A 301 -12.73 12.01 2.69
N LEU A 302 -13.12 11.04 1.87
CA LEU A 302 -14.28 11.12 0.98
C LEU A 302 -15.32 10.10 1.42
N PRO A 303 -16.60 10.50 1.59
CA PRO A 303 -17.64 9.60 2.05
C PRO A 303 -17.90 8.48 1.03
N VAL A 304 -18.15 7.27 1.53
CA VAL A 304 -18.51 6.09 0.75
C VAL A 304 -19.63 5.31 1.46
N GLN A 305 -20.52 4.72 0.66
CA GLN A 305 -21.58 3.83 1.15
C GLN A 305 -21.50 2.45 0.48
N THR A 306 -21.02 2.42 -0.75
CA THR A 306 -21.01 1.23 -1.62
C THR A 306 -19.64 1.01 -2.24
N ALA A 307 -19.39 -0.19 -2.73
CA ALA A 307 -18.19 -0.49 -3.51
C ALA A 307 -18.13 0.34 -4.81
N ALA A 308 -19.27 0.66 -5.39
CA ALA A 308 -19.33 1.53 -6.55
C ALA A 308 -18.83 2.96 -6.25
N ASP A 309 -19.11 3.50 -5.04
CA ASP A 309 -18.56 4.79 -4.62
C ASP A 309 -17.03 4.72 -4.51
N VAL A 310 -16.53 3.66 -3.88
CA VAL A 310 -15.07 3.43 -3.75
C VAL A 310 -14.41 3.41 -5.12
N MET A 311 -14.95 2.63 -6.06
CA MET A 311 -14.40 2.49 -7.40
C MET A 311 -14.53 3.77 -8.23
N ASN A 312 -15.63 4.50 -8.08
CA ASN A 312 -15.81 5.79 -8.75
C ASN A 312 -14.81 6.83 -8.27
N ILE A 313 -14.56 6.92 -6.95
CA ILE A 313 -13.54 7.80 -6.38
C ILE A 313 -12.14 7.35 -6.87
N TYR A 314 -11.82 6.06 -6.77
CA TYR A 314 -10.54 5.50 -7.21
C TYR A 314 -10.23 5.86 -8.67
N ASN A 315 -11.21 5.71 -9.56
CA ASN A 315 -10.99 5.91 -11.00
C ASN A 315 -11.02 7.40 -11.42
N LYS A 316 -11.81 8.24 -10.76
CA LYS A 316 -12.03 9.64 -11.20
C LYS A 316 -11.24 10.67 -10.40
N ARG A 317 -10.77 10.33 -9.20
CA ARG A 317 -10.06 11.26 -8.30
C ARG A 317 -8.66 10.77 -7.95
N ARG A 318 -8.05 10.00 -8.82
CA ARG A 318 -6.77 9.35 -8.58
C ARG A 318 -5.65 10.33 -8.26
N SER A 319 -5.57 11.46 -8.95
CA SER A 319 -4.58 12.50 -8.68
C SER A 319 -4.66 13.06 -7.24
N GLU A 320 -5.88 13.20 -6.71
CA GLU A 320 -6.06 13.64 -5.32
C GLU A 320 -5.65 12.54 -4.32
N LEU A 321 -5.97 11.28 -4.65
CA LEU A 321 -5.62 10.12 -3.83
C LEU A 321 -4.10 9.86 -3.83
N GLU A 322 -3.39 10.20 -4.88
CA GLU A 322 -1.94 9.99 -4.99
C GLU A 322 -1.12 11.17 -4.44
N SER A 323 -1.75 12.23 -3.94
CA SER A 323 -1.07 13.37 -3.31
C SER A 323 -0.33 12.98 -2.01
N ALA A 324 0.57 13.82 -1.56
CA ALA A 324 1.29 13.63 -0.30
C ALA A 324 0.39 13.94 0.90
N ALA A 325 0.55 13.19 1.99
CA ALA A 325 -0.06 13.54 3.27
C ALA A 325 0.69 14.73 3.89
N LEU A 326 -0.06 15.69 4.46
CA LEU A 326 0.50 16.81 5.21
C LEU A 326 0.85 16.36 6.65
N MET A 327 1.71 15.35 6.75
CA MET A 327 2.10 14.74 8.02
C MET A 327 3.61 14.54 8.04
N PRO A 328 4.34 15.04 9.06
CA PRO A 328 5.77 14.79 9.19
C PRO A 328 6.10 13.30 9.12
N GLY A 329 7.14 12.95 8.38
CA GLY A 329 7.53 11.56 8.12
C GLY A 329 6.82 10.91 6.93
N CYS A 330 5.95 11.63 6.23
CA CYS A 330 5.38 11.15 4.97
C CYS A 330 6.50 10.95 3.93
N SER A 331 6.60 9.76 3.36
CA SER A 331 7.64 9.48 2.36
C SER A 331 7.49 10.27 1.06
N ARG A 332 6.28 10.78 0.78
CA ARG A 332 6.00 11.65 -0.37
C ARG A 332 6.28 13.13 -0.12
N GLU A 333 6.46 13.54 1.11
CA GLU A 333 6.81 14.95 1.44
C GLU A 333 8.12 15.35 0.77
N ASN A 334 9.10 14.45 0.72
CA ASN A 334 10.36 14.69 0.02
C ASN A 334 10.23 14.60 -1.51
N HIS A 335 9.19 13.94 -2.03
CA HIS A 335 8.89 13.86 -3.45
C HIS A 335 8.16 15.09 -3.99
N ALA A 336 7.37 15.78 -3.16
CA ALA A 336 6.65 16.96 -3.61
C ALA A 336 7.63 18.05 -4.15
N ASP A 337 8.76 18.24 -3.48
CA ASP A 337 9.81 19.16 -3.94
C ASP A 337 10.55 18.62 -5.17
N HIS A 338 10.78 17.32 -5.26
CA HIS A 338 11.44 16.68 -6.42
C HIS A 338 10.53 16.71 -7.66
N TRP A 339 9.25 16.40 -7.52
CA TRP A 339 8.27 16.46 -8.60
C TRP A 339 8.01 17.90 -9.07
N ALA A 340 7.92 18.86 -8.14
CA ALA A 340 7.78 20.27 -8.48
C ALA A 340 9.03 20.83 -9.18
N ARG A 341 10.19 20.23 -8.94
CA ARG A 341 11.44 20.58 -9.60
C ARG A 341 11.56 19.91 -10.96
N ALA A 342 11.28 18.61 -11.06
CA ALA A 342 11.25 17.87 -12.33
C ALA A 342 10.23 18.45 -13.31
N LYS A 343 9.04 18.84 -12.80
CA LYS A 343 8.01 19.47 -13.63
C LYS A 343 8.42 20.87 -14.12
N ARG A 344 9.16 21.64 -13.32
CA ARG A 344 9.73 22.91 -13.77
C ARG A 344 10.85 22.70 -14.78
N GLU A 345 11.69 21.70 -14.61
CA GLU A 345 12.74 21.35 -15.55
C GLU A 345 12.14 20.87 -16.90
N GLU A 346 11.03 20.10 -16.90
CA GLU A 346 10.29 19.74 -18.11
C GLU A 346 9.61 20.96 -18.78
N GLU A 347 9.00 21.84 -17.99
CA GLU A 347 8.37 23.08 -18.49
C GLU A 347 9.44 24.04 -19.09
N GLU A 348 10.62 24.14 -18.47
CA GLU A 348 11.74 24.93 -18.96
C GLU A 348 12.34 24.32 -20.26
N GLU A 349 12.46 22.98 -20.36
CA GLU A 349 12.90 22.30 -21.57
C GLU A 349 11.88 22.45 -22.73
N GLU A 350 10.57 22.39 -22.45
CA GLU A 350 9.54 22.64 -23.46
C GLU A 350 9.53 24.09 -23.94
N GLU A 351 9.74 25.08 -23.06
CA GLU A 351 9.86 26.49 -23.43
C GLU A 351 11.11 26.73 -24.29
N GLU A 352 12.26 26.15 -23.95
CA GLU A 352 13.49 26.25 -24.75
C GLU A 352 13.32 25.62 -26.15
N GLU A 353 12.65 24.45 -26.24
CA GLU A 353 12.37 23.83 -27.55
C GLU A 353 11.37 24.67 -28.40
N GLU A 354 10.43 25.37 -27.78
CA GLU A 354 9.52 26.26 -28.51
C GLU A 354 10.25 27.52 -28.99
N GLU A 355 11.13 28.09 -28.18
CA GLU A 355 11.96 29.23 -28.57
C GLU A 355 12.92 28.87 -29.74
N GLU A 356 13.59 27.69 -29.70
CA GLU A 356 14.43 27.23 -30.78
C GLU A 356 13.64 27.04 -32.10
N LYS A 357 12.42 26.48 -32.01
CA LYS A 357 11.54 26.32 -33.19
C LYS A 357 11.05 27.65 -33.74
N GLU A 358 10.82 28.65 -32.89
CA GLU A 358 10.50 30.01 -33.35
C GLU A 358 11.69 30.70 -34.02
N GLU A 359 12.91 30.57 -33.47
CA GLU A 359 14.13 31.11 -34.07
C GLU A 359 14.45 30.47 -35.41
N GLU A 360 14.32 29.12 -35.52
CA GLU A 360 14.47 28.42 -36.83
C GLU A 360 13.42 28.88 -37.85
N SER A 361 12.17 29.14 -37.38
CA SER A 361 11.11 29.60 -38.29
C SER A 361 11.33 31.04 -38.77
N VAL A 362 11.96 31.90 -37.95
CA VAL A 362 12.31 33.28 -38.29
C VAL A 362 13.48 33.30 -39.27
N THR A 363 14.53 32.53 -39.01
CA THR A 363 15.69 32.40 -39.93
C THR A 363 15.30 31.84 -41.31
N ALA A 364 14.43 30.85 -41.36
CA ALA A 364 13.90 30.29 -42.60
C ALA A 364 13.06 31.31 -43.40
N ARG A 365 12.39 32.26 -42.74
CA ARG A 365 11.65 33.34 -43.36
C ARG A 365 12.56 34.47 -43.90
N GLU A 366 13.69 34.72 -43.25
CA GLU A 366 14.69 35.67 -43.70
C GLU A 366 15.46 35.15 -44.93
N ASP A 367 15.89 33.91 -44.93
CA ASP A 367 16.54 33.24 -46.07
C ASP A 367 15.60 33.12 -47.26
N GLY A 368 14.30 32.88 -47.07
CA GLY A 368 13.28 32.87 -48.11
C GLY A 368 13.02 34.23 -48.74
N LYS A 369 13.25 35.36 -48.03
CA LYS A 369 13.12 36.71 -48.58
C LYS A 369 14.32 37.13 -49.45
N GLU A 370 15.53 36.69 -49.15
CA GLU A 370 16.71 36.94 -49.99
C GLU A 370 16.66 36.21 -51.32
N ALA A 371 16.06 35.00 -51.36
CA ALA A 371 15.91 34.21 -52.59
C ALA A 371 14.92 34.82 -53.64
N ILE A 372 14.03 35.75 -53.24
CA ILE A 372 13.04 36.39 -54.12
C ILE A 372 13.57 37.70 -54.77
N ALA A 373 14.73 38.20 -54.36
CA ALA A 373 15.26 39.50 -54.81
C ALA A 373 16.11 39.47 -56.12
N ILE A 374 16.29 38.33 -56.81
CA ILE A 374 17.07 38.22 -58.03
C ILE A 374 16.23 37.58 -59.16
N GLN A 375 15.27 38.34 -59.71
CA GLN A 375 14.81 38.23 -61.09
C GLN A 375 14.65 39.62 -61.67
N ARG A 376 15.70 40.10 -62.33
CA ARG A 376 15.62 41.25 -63.22
C ARG A 376 15.14 40.80 -64.64
N PRO A 377 14.21 41.50 -65.27
CA PRO A 377 13.88 41.28 -66.66
C PRO A 377 14.86 42.08 -67.50
N GLY A 378 15.61 41.40 -68.25
CA GLY A 378 16.39 42.05 -69.31
C GLY A 378 15.87 41.44 -70.61
N GLY A 379 15.31 42.19 -71.49
CA GLY A 379 15.72 43.12 -72.43
C GLY A 379 15.68 42.52 -73.84
N GLN A 380 14.80 43.09 -74.58
CA GLN A 380 14.57 43.01 -76.01
C GLN A 380 15.82 42.74 -76.93
N ALA A 381 15.71 41.89 -77.90
CA ALA A 381 15.69 42.19 -79.30
C ALA A 381 15.38 40.95 -80.11
#